data_65fb8e807e6625b0a9a4d8f42e9a1b61
#
_entry.id   65fb8e807e6625b0a9a4d8f42e9a1b61
#
_cell.length_a   1.000
_cell.length_b   1.000
_cell.length_c   1.000
_cell.angle_alpha   90.00
_cell.angle_beta   90.00
_cell.angle_gamma   90.00
#
_symmetry.space_group_name_H-M   'P 1'
#
loop_
_entity.id
_entity.type
_entity.pdbx_description
1 polymer ?
#
loop_
_entity_poly.entity_id
_entity_poly.type
_entity_poly.pdbx_seq_one_letter_code
_entity_poly.pdbx_strand_id
1 'polypeptide(L)'
;MDLFRNPKLSAAVYASQKLPRSPSDIVLEVSSTMALGDHPGGFAGACWAFTNADSLRFYRDNDFVAEFAPDRRGRFAALPHPPIEIHDFVGLLLEKYEGLDRAAAPQVAAILNEMRRDAMELSPLSRARMYSLRLSWNELLQLYYKYIGVLGSPSAVYRFEAVWHLSL
;
A
#
# COMPACT_ATOMS: atom_id res chain seq x y z
N MET A 1 1.00 -12.70 22.02
CA MET A 1 1.69 -13.84 21.38
C MET A 1 0.65 -14.80 20.90
N ASP A 2 0.87 -15.40 19.74
CA ASP A 2 0.10 -16.55 19.29
C ASP A 2 0.61 -17.86 19.94
N LEU A 3 0.02 -19.02 19.57
CA LEU A 3 0.42 -20.32 20.09
C LEU A 3 1.89 -20.67 19.80
N PHE A 4 2.51 -20.04 18.81
CA PHE A 4 3.90 -20.23 18.41
C PHE A 4 4.84 -19.17 18.99
N ARG A 5 4.37 -18.35 19.92
CA ARG A 5 5.08 -17.21 20.54
C ARG A 5 5.47 -16.07 19.58
N ASN A 6 4.87 -16.01 18.40
CA ASN A 6 5.05 -14.86 17.52
C ASN A 6 4.37 -13.61 18.11
N PRO A 7 4.97 -12.43 18.00
CA PRO A 7 4.32 -11.19 18.42
C PRO A 7 3.03 -10.99 17.59
N LYS A 8 1.94 -10.64 18.25
CA LYS A 8 0.73 -10.21 17.53
C LYS A 8 0.97 -8.82 16.93
N LEU A 9 0.25 -8.50 15.86
CA LEU A 9 0.28 -7.17 15.24
C LEU A 9 0.09 -6.03 16.26
N SER A 10 -0.74 -6.26 17.30
CA SER A 10 -0.91 -5.32 18.41
C SER A 10 0.39 -4.98 19.15
N ALA A 11 1.35 -5.89 19.22
CA ALA A 11 2.66 -5.60 19.82
C ALA A 11 3.43 -4.57 18.99
N ALA A 12 3.37 -4.64 17.66
CA ALA A 12 3.99 -3.68 16.76
C ALA A 12 3.35 -2.29 16.88
N VAL A 13 2.02 -2.22 17.07
CA VAL A 13 1.31 -0.96 17.31
C VAL A 13 1.89 -0.23 18.54
N TYR A 14 2.13 -0.92 19.64
CA TYR A 14 2.73 -0.31 20.84
C TYR A 14 4.23 -0.05 20.67
N ALA A 15 4.96 -0.98 20.08
CA ALA A 15 6.40 -0.85 19.89
C ALA A 15 6.75 0.35 18.99
N SER A 16 5.97 0.58 17.95
CA SER A 16 6.15 1.71 17.03
C SER A 16 5.91 3.09 17.66
N GLN A 17 5.35 3.17 18.86
CA GLN A 17 5.14 4.47 19.53
C GLN A 17 6.37 4.95 20.31
N LYS A 18 7.45 4.16 20.34
CA LYS A 18 8.69 4.55 21.01
C LYS A 18 9.55 5.39 20.06
N LEU A 19 10.18 6.44 20.62
CA LEU A 19 11.16 7.24 19.87
C LEU A 19 12.41 6.38 19.59
N PRO A 20 12.78 6.20 18.30
CA PRO A 20 14.00 5.46 17.95
C PRO A 20 15.24 6.27 18.32
N ARG A 21 16.26 5.61 18.85
CA ARG A 21 17.56 6.20 19.19
C ARG A 21 18.68 5.70 18.27
N SER A 22 18.42 4.58 17.60
CA SER A 22 19.37 3.93 16.71
C SER A 22 18.60 3.19 15.60
N PRO A 23 19.24 2.81 14.50
CA PRO A 23 18.59 2.00 13.44
C PRO A 23 18.00 0.68 13.95
N SER A 24 18.58 0.10 15.01
CA SER A 24 18.07 -1.15 15.60
C SER A 24 16.76 -0.97 16.39
N ASP A 25 16.39 0.27 16.72
CA ASP A 25 15.13 0.56 17.41
C ASP A 25 13.96 0.75 16.43
N ILE A 26 14.24 0.74 15.13
CA ILE A 26 13.20 0.91 14.12
C ILE A 26 12.30 -0.33 14.08
N VAL A 27 11.04 -0.08 14.26
CA VAL A 27 9.96 -1.06 14.13
C VAL A 27 9.35 -0.92 12.74
N LEU A 28 9.10 -2.02 12.08
CA LEU A 28 8.31 -2.05 10.85
C LEU A 28 7.49 -3.33 10.81
N GLU A 29 6.18 -3.17 10.84
CA GLU A 29 5.23 -4.27 10.69
C GLU A 29 4.07 -3.83 9.79
N VAL A 30 3.70 -4.67 8.84
CA VAL A 30 2.61 -4.39 7.89
C VAL A 30 1.39 -5.22 8.25
N SER A 31 0.21 -4.62 8.22
CA SER A 31 -1.05 -5.27 8.63
C SER A 31 -1.57 -6.34 7.67
N SER A 32 -0.96 -6.47 6.49
CA SER A 32 -1.32 -7.46 5.47
C SER A 32 -0.17 -8.42 5.23
N THR A 33 -0.49 -9.70 5.02
CA THR A 33 0.49 -10.70 4.59
C THR A 33 0.95 -10.50 3.15
N MET A 34 0.29 -9.59 2.40
CA MET A 34 0.48 -9.39 0.96
C MET A 34 0.32 -10.70 0.14
N ALA A 35 -0.27 -11.72 0.73
CA ALA A 35 -0.55 -12.96 0.04
C ALA A 35 -1.71 -12.75 -0.93
N LEU A 36 -1.36 -12.53 -2.19
CA LEU A 36 -2.32 -12.43 -3.28
C LEU A 36 -2.69 -13.83 -3.76
N GLY A 37 -3.97 -14.04 -3.96
CA GLY A 37 -4.47 -15.13 -4.77
C GLY A 37 -4.75 -16.45 -4.09
N ASP A 38 -4.17 -16.72 -2.91
CA ASP A 38 -4.34 -18.03 -2.28
C ASP A 38 -5.51 -18.10 -1.28
N HIS A 39 -6.09 -16.94 -0.93
CA HIS A 39 -7.25 -16.88 -0.05
C HIS A 39 -8.12 -15.64 -0.32
N PRO A 40 -9.44 -15.77 -0.11
CA PRO A 40 -10.36 -14.66 -0.26
C PRO A 40 -9.97 -13.49 0.66
N GLY A 41 -9.89 -12.29 0.12
CA GLY A 41 -9.69 -11.07 0.91
C GLY A 41 -8.25 -10.75 1.29
N GLY A 42 -7.24 -11.43 0.74
CA GLY A 42 -5.83 -11.13 1.03
C GLY A 42 -5.42 -9.68 0.73
N PHE A 43 -6.21 -8.98 -0.06
CA PHE A 43 -6.01 -7.58 -0.44
C PHE A 43 -7.20 -6.65 -0.20
N ALA A 44 -8.30 -7.16 0.28
CA ALA A 44 -9.47 -6.32 0.56
C ALA A 44 -9.23 -5.44 1.79
N GLY A 45 -9.63 -4.17 1.70
CA GLY A 45 -9.61 -3.22 2.80
C GLY A 45 -8.32 -2.40 2.92
N ALA A 46 -8.19 -1.69 4.04
CA ALA A 46 -7.05 -0.82 4.31
C ALA A 46 -5.81 -1.61 4.72
N CYS A 47 -4.66 -1.23 4.19
CA CYS A 47 -3.37 -1.78 4.57
C CYS A 47 -2.56 -0.72 5.31
N TRP A 48 -1.99 -1.07 6.46
CA TRP A 48 -1.29 -0.16 7.35
C TRP A 48 0.10 -0.68 7.68
N ALA A 49 1.06 0.24 7.77
CA ALA A 49 2.35 -0.02 8.38
C ALA A 49 2.44 0.63 9.75
N PHE A 50 2.89 -0.13 10.74
CA PHE A 50 3.20 0.34 12.09
C PHE A 50 4.70 0.50 12.18
N THR A 51 5.15 1.76 12.22
CA THR A 51 6.58 2.10 12.25
C THR A 51 6.80 3.37 13.04
N ASN A 52 7.97 3.50 13.62
CA ASN A 52 8.49 4.73 14.24
C ASN A 52 9.51 5.44 13.33
N ALA A 53 9.58 5.07 12.07
CA ALA A 53 10.35 5.77 11.06
C ALA A 53 9.60 7.00 10.51
N ASP A 54 10.31 7.83 9.74
CA ASP A 54 9.76 9.07 9.18
C ASP A 54 8.88 8.82 7.95
N SER A 55 9.22 7.80 7.15
CA SER A 55 8.45 7.39 5.98
C SER A 55 8.64 5.91 5.68
N LEU A 56 7.81 5.42 4.76
CA LEU A 56 7.80 4.04 4.28
C LEU A 56 7.94 4.03 2.77
N ARG A 57 8.97 3.37 2.24
CA ARG A 57 9.09 3.09 0.81
C ARG A 57 8.55 1.71 0.49
N PHE A 58 7.79 1.64 -0.57
CA PHE A 58 7.18 0.42 -1.06
C PHE A 58 7.70 0.07 -2.44
N TYR A 59 8.08 -1.20 -2.61
CA TYR A 59 8.60 -1.76 -3.85
C TYR A 59 7.82 -3.02 -4.23
N ARG A 60 7.62 -3.23 -5.51
CA ARG A 60 7.10 -4.47 -6.09
C ARG A 60 8.10 -5.00 -7.12
N ASP A 61 8.52 -6.24 -6.98
CA ASP A 61 9.51 -6.90 -7.87
C ASP A 61 10.77 -6.05 -8.10
N ASN A 62 11.25 -5.40 -7.03
CA ASN A 62 12.35 -4.41 -6.98
C ASN A 62 12.04 -3.04 -7.61
N ASP A 63 10.89 -2.83 -8.21
CA ASP A 63 10.49 -1.53 -8.70
C ASP A 63 9.90 -0.67 -7.59
N PHE A 64 10.35 0.57 -7.52
CA PHE A 64 9.78 1.54 -6.61
C PHE A 64 8.33 1.86 -7.04
N VAL A 65 7.41 1.73 -6.10
CA VAL A 65 5.98 2.02 -6.31
C VAL A 65 5.65 3.40 -5.76
N ALA A 66 5.86 3.61 -4.47
CA ALA A 66 5.52 4.84 -3.79
C ALA A 66 6.28 5.00 -2.47
N GLU A 67 6.32 6.23 -1.96
CA GLU A 67 6.76 6.55 -0.60
C GLU A 67 5.58 7.15 0.17
N PHE A 68 5.36 6.69 1.40
CA PHE A 68 4.26 7.11 2.26
C PHE A 68 4.81 7.75 3.53
N ALA A 69 4.16 8.81 3.96
CA ALA A 69 4.43 9.46 5.24
C ALA A 69 3.25 9.29 6.20
N PRO A 70 3.49 9.33 7.53
CA PRO A 70 2.41 9.28 8.50
C PRO A 70 1.49 10.50 8.38
N ASP A 71 0.18 10.28 8.41
CA ASP A 71 -0.79 11.37 8.44
C ASP A 71 -0.88 11.99 9.84
N ARG A 72 -0.14 13.07 10.03
CA ARG A 72 -0.10 13.81 11.29
C ARG A 72 -1.30 14.75 11.51
N ARG A 73 -2.27 14.77 10.60
CA ARG A 73 -3.50 15.57 10.69
C ARG A 73 -4.76 14.71 10.72
N GLY A 74 -4.64 13.43 10.45
CA GLY A 74 -5.75 12.50 10.36
C GLY A 74 -6.17 11.89 11.69
N ARG A 75 -6.88 10.79 11.60
CA ARG A 75 -7.50 10.08 12.72
C ARG A 75 -6.53 9.71 13.86
N PHE A 76 -5.27 9.44 13.52
CA PHE A 76 -4.25 8.98 14.45
C PHE A 76 -3.22 10.05 14.81
N ALA A 77 -3.48 11.32 14.50
CA ALA A 77 -2.54 12.44 14.70
C ALA A 77 -2.08 12.64 16.15
N ALA A 78 -2.86 12.15 17.14
CA ALA A 78 -2.51 12.23 18.55
C ALA A 78 -1.42 11.20 18.96
N LEU A 79 -1.12 10.21 18.13
CA LEU A 79 -0.08 9.23 18.39
C LEU A 79 1.30 9.84 18.10
N PRO A 80 2.35 9.51 18.89
CA PRO A 80 3.73 9.91 18.60
C PRO A 80 4.18 9.51 17.19
N HIS A 81 3.84 8.28 16.78
CA HIS A 81 4.09 7.74 15.45
C HIS A 81 2.78 7.19 14.87
N PRO A 82 2.01 8.03 14.12
CA PRO A 82 0.78 7.58 13.48
C PRO A 82 1.05 6.45 12.49
N PRO A 83 0.18 5.42 12.42
CA PRO A 83 0.28 4.38 11.40
C PRO A 83 0.28 4.99 9.99
N ILE A 84 1.06 4.40 9.10
CA ILE A 84 1.15 4.83 7.71
C ILE A 84 0.17 3.99 6.88
N GLU A 85 -0.78 4.62 6.21
CA GLU A 85 -1.66 3.94 5.28
C GLU A 85 -0.95 3.68 3.95
N ILE A 86 -0.92 2.41 3.53
CA ILE A 86 -0.43 2.01 2.22
C ILE A 86 -1.63 2.02 1.27
N HIS A 87 -1.85 3.15 0.62
CA HIS A 87 -3.03 3.39 -0.21
C HIS A 87 -2.79 3.26 -1.71
N ASP A 88 -1.53 3.26 -2.15
CA ASP A 88 -1.16 3.11 -3.56
C ASP A 88 -0.27 1.88 -3.77
N PHE A 89 -0.77 0.91 -4.53
CA PHE A 89 -0.09 -0.33 -4.87
C PHE A 89 0.40 -0.35 -6.32
N VAL A 90 0.15 0.69 -7.08
CA VAL A 90 0.42 0.77 -8.51
C VAL A 90 1.47 1.84 -8.82
N GLY A 91 1.30 3.04 -8.25
CA GLY A 91 2.27 4.12 -8.30
C GLY A 91 2.79 4.40 -9.71
N LEU A 92 4.11 4.44 -9.83
CA LEU A 92 4.80 4.74 -11.09
C LEU A 92 4.86 3.58 -12.09
N LEU A 93 4.35 2.39 -11.74
CA LEU A 93 4.44 1.21 -12.61
C LEU A 93 3.67 1.40 -13.93
N LEU A 94 2.56 2.17 -13.90
CA LEU A 94 1.78 2.46 -15.11
C LEU A 94 2.54 3.34 -16.11
N GLU A 95 3.26 4.34 -15.64
CA GLU A 95 4.12 5.16 -16.50
C GLU A 95 5.24 4.30 -17.10
N LYS A 96 5.86 3.46 -16.27
CA LYS A 96 7.01 2.65 -16.65
C LYS A 96 6.67 1.54 -17.65
N TYR A 97 5.56 0.85 -17.46
CA TYR A 97 5.27 -0.39 -18.17
C TYR A 97 4.09 -0.31 -19.15
N GLU A 98 3.16 0.64 -18.94
CA GLU A 98 2.00 0.81 -19.84
C GLU A 98 2.14 2.03 -20.75
N GLY A 99 3.20 2.83 -20.56
CA GLY A 99 3.41 4.05 -21.36
C GLY A 99 2.35 5.11 -21.15
N LEU A 100 1.63 5.07 -20.03
CA LEU A 100 0.68 6.10 -19.69
C LEU A 100 1.42 7.38 -19.32
N ASP A 101 0.89 8.52 -19.78
CA ASP A 101 1.46 9.82 -19.43
C ASP A 101 1.23 10.18 -17.96
N ARG A 102 1.94 11.22 -17.49
CA ARG A 102 1.83 11.71 -16.10
C ARG A 102 0.46 12.24 -15.71
N ALA A 103 -0.42 12.50 -16.67
CA ALA A 103 -1.78 12.94 -16.39
C ALA A 103 -2.74 11.76 -16.23
N ALA A 104 -2.60 10.73 -17.06
CA ALA A 104 -3.47 9.56 -17.07
C ALA A 104 -3.07 8.53 -16.01
N ALA A 105 -1.77 8.25 -15.83
CA ALA A 105 -1.29 7.22 -14.93
C ALA A 105 -1.81 7.35 -13.48
N PRO A 106 -1.77 8.52 -12.82
CA PRO A 106 -2.31 8.68 -11.47
C PRO A 106 -3.83 8.46 -11.39
N GLN A 107 -4.57 8.79 -12.45
CA GLN A 107 -6.02 8.60 -12.48
C GLN A 107 -6.37 7.12 -12.59
N VAL A 108 -5.65 6.37 -13.44
CA VAL A 108 -5.81 4.92 -13.56
C VAL A 108 -5.39 4.23 -12.25
N ALA A 109 -4.25 4.62 -11.66
CA ALA A 109 -3.80 4.10 -10.38
C ALA A 109 -4.85 4.31 -9.27
N ALA A 110 -5.47 5.50 -9.22
CA ALA A 110 -6.53 5.79 -8.27
C ALA A 110 -7.74 4.86 -8.45
N ILE A 111 -8.16 4.58 -9.69
CA ILE A 111 -9.25 3.64 -9.98
C ILE A 111 -8.88 2.23 -9.52
N LEU A 112 -7.69 1.75 -9.84
CA LEU A 112 -7.24 0.41 -9.47
C LEU A 112 -7.12 0.25 -7.94
N ASN A 113 -6.62 1.25 -7.25
CA ASN A 113 -6.53 1.26 -5.79
C ASN A 113 -7.92 1.31 -5.11
N GLU A 114 -8.89 2.02 -5.71
CA GLU A 114 -10.27 2.02 -5.25
C GLU A 114 -10.90 0.62 -5.44
N MET A 115 -10.76 0.01 -6.63
CA MET A 115 -11.23 -1.35 -6.88
C MET A 115 -10.68 -2.34 -5.85
N ARG A 116 -9.40 -2.22 -5.48
CA ARG A 116 -8.77 -3.06 -4.45
C ARG A 116 -9.42 -2.85 -3.08
N ARG A 117 -9.58 -1.59 -2.67
CA ARG A 117 -10.08 -1.22 -1.33
C ARG A 117 -11.55 -1.56 -1.16
N ASP A 118 -12.34 -1.31 -2.20
CA ASP A 118 -13.80 -1.33 -2.16
C ASP A 118 -14.39 -2.54 -2.90
N ALA A 119 -13.64 -3.68 -2.91
CA ALA A 119 -14.09 -4.96 -3.46
C ALA A 119 -14.61 -4.87 -4.91
N MET A 120 -13.88 -4.20 -5.78
CA MET A 120 -14.18 -3.98 -7.21
C MET A 120 -15.33 -2.98 -7.47
N GLU A 121 -15.87 -2.34 -6.44
CA GLU A 121 -16.84 -1.25 -6.63
C GLU A 121 -16.13 0.04 -7.04
N LEU A 122 -16.79 0.82 -7.89
CA LEU A 122 -16.30 2.13 -8.33
C LEU A 122 -17.26 3.23 -7.90
N SER A 123 -16.72 4.27 -7.31
CA SER A 123 -17.43 5.52 -7.05
C SER A 123 -17.88 6.21 -8.35
N PRO A 124 -18.86 7.11 -8.30
CA PRO A 124 -19.25 7.92 -9.45
C PRO A 124 -18.09 8.71 -10.05
N LEU A 125 -17.15 9.17 -9.22
CA LEU A 125 -15.95 9.89 -9.66
C LEU A 125 -15.02 8.99 -10.47
N SER A 126 -14.75 7.78 -10.00
CA SER A 126 -13.89 6.83 -10.70
C SER A 126 -14.52 6.33 -11.99
N ARG A 127 -15.84 6.16 -12.04
CA ARG A 127 -16.56 5.88 -13.29
C ARG A 127 -16.41 7.03 -14.29
N ALA A 128 -16.57 8.28 -13.86
CA ALA A 128 -16.37 9.45 -14.71
C ALA A 128 -14.92 9.52 -15.25
N ARG A 129 -13.92 9.25 -14.40
CA ARG A 129 -12.51 9.16 -14.82
C ARG A 129 -12.29 8.07 -15.88
N MET A 130 -12.85 6.88 -15.64
CA MET A 130 -12.79 5.76 -16.60
C MET A 130 -13.31 6.20 -17.99
N TYR A 131 -14.46 6.84 -18.04
CA TYR A 131 -15.03 7.35 -19.30
C TYR A 131 -14.19 8.45 -19.93
N SER A 132 -13.66 9.38 -19.15
CA SER A 132 -12.81 10.48 -19.66
C SER A 132 -11.50 9.96 -20.26
N LEU A 133 -10.96 8.89 -19.68
CA LEU A 133 -9.76 8.20 -20.16
C LEU A 133 -10.05 7.20 -21.29
N ARG A 134 -11.31 7.03 -21.66
CA ARG A 134 -11.77 6.06 -22.67
C ARG A 134 -11.35 4.61 -22.36
N LEU A 135 -11.25 4.28 -21.07
CA LEU A 135 -10.93 2.94 -20.61
C LEU A 135 -12.19 2.10 -20.54
N SER A 136 -12.13 0.91 -21.12
CA SER A 136 -13.16 -0.10 -20.95
C SER A 136 -12.99 -0.83 -19.60
N TRP A 137 -14.05 -1.46 -19.13
CA TRP A 137 -13.99 -2.32 -17.95
C TRP A 137 -12.98 -3.47 -18.12
N ASN A 138 -12.90 -4.05 -19.31
CA ASN A 138 -11.96 -5.14 -19.59
C ASN A 138 -10.49 -4.70 -19.49
N GLU A 139 -10.16 -3.51 -20.01
CA GLU A 139 -8.81 -2.96 -19.87
C GLU A 139 -8.46 -2.69 -18.40
N LEU A 140 -9.39 -2.15 -17.63
CA LEU A 140 -9.18 -1.97 -16.18
C LEU A 140 -8.98 -3.30 -15.45
N LEU A 141 -9.75 -4.34 -15.80
CA LEU A 141 -9.57 -5.68 -15.22
C LEU A 141 -8.21 -6.27 -15.56
N GLN A 142 -7.73 -6.11 -16.81
CA GLN A 142 -6.39 -6.58 -17.19
C GLN A 142 -5.29 -5.88 -16.37
N LEU A 143 -5.38 -4.55 -16.21
CA LEU A 143 -4.46 -3.81 -15.36
C LEU A 143 -4.57 -4.22 -13.88
N TYR A 144 -5.79 -4.43 -13.39
CA TYR A 144 -6.01 -4.90 -12.03
C TYR A 144 -5.34 -6.26 -11.79
N TYR A 145 -5.54 -7.23 -12.68
CA TYR A 145 -4.92 -8.54 -12.58
C TYR A 145 -3.40 -8.48 -12.68
N LYS A 146 -2.88 -7.56 -13.47
CA LYS A 146 -1.44 -7.39 -13.63
C LYS A 146 -0.78 -6.73 -12.43
N TYR A 147 -1.37 -5.68 -11.87
CA TYR A 147 -0.72 -4.84 -10.84
C TYR A 147 -1.19 -5.09 -9.42
N ILE A 148 -2.43 -5.51 -9.23
CA ILE A 148 -2.97 -5.80 -7.90
C ILE A 148 -3.11 -7.31 -7.71
N GLY A 149 -3.71 -8.00 -8.68
CA GLY A 149 -3.79 -9.45 -8.69
C GLY A 149 -5.10 -9.99 -8.11
N VAL A 150 -5.35 -11.25 -8.43
CA VAL A 150 -6.47 -12.08 -7.96
C VAL A 150 -5.97 -13.51 -7.81
N LEU A 151 -6.83 -14.40 -7.37
CA LEU A 151 -6.54 -15.85 -7.35
C LEU A 151 -6.02 -16.30 -8.72
N GLY A 152 -4.84 -16.92 -8.75
CA GLY A 152 -4.18 -17.38 -9.97
C GLY A 152 -3.36 -16.32 -10.72
N SER A 153 -3.27 -15.09 -10.22
CA SER A 153 -2.34 -14.09 -10.75
C SER A 153 -0.89 -14.49 -10.49
N PRO A 154 0.07 -14.00 -11.31
CA PRO A 154 1.48 -14.19 -11.04
C PRO A 154 1.85 -13.68 -9.65
N SER A 155 2.71 -14.42 -8.95
CA SER A 155 3.25 -13.98 -7.67
C SER A 155 4.12 -12.74 -7.87
N ALA A 156 4.08 -11.83 -6.90
CA ALA A 156 4.94 -10.66 -6.86
C ALA A 156 5.67 -10.62 -5.51
N VAL A 157 6.88 -10.08 -5.52
CA VAL A 157 7.66 -9.84 -4.30
C VAL A 157 7.44 -8.41 -3.85
N TYR A 158 6.93 -8.25 -2.62
CA TYR A 158 6.73 -6.95 -2.01
C TYR A 158 7.82 -6.68 -0.98
N ARG A 159 8.42 -5.50 -1.06
CA ARG A 159 9.44 -5.05 -0.14
C ARG A 159 9.06 -3.69 0.43
N PHE A 160 9.20 -3.57 1.75
CA PHE A 160 8.97 -2.34 2.48
C PHE A 160 10.26 -1.90 3.16
N GLU A 161 10.56 -0.62 3.08
CA GLU A 161 11.73 -0.01 3.72
C GLU A 161 11.27 1.14 4.61
N ALA A 162 11.58 1.04 5.90
CA ALA A 162 11.42 2.13 6.82
C ALA A 162 12.56 3.16 6.62
N VAL A 163 12.21 4.39 6.33
CA VAL A 163 13.18 5.48 6.16
C VAL A 163 13.18 6.32 7.43
N TRP A 164 14.34 6.40 8.07
CA TRP A 164 14.51 7.18 9.28
C TRP A 164 15.70 8.13 9.13
N HIS A 165 15.49 9.37 9.52
CA HIS A 165 16.51 10.42 9.49
C HIS A 165 16.94 10.74 10.93
N LEU A 166 18.23 10.67 11.18
CA LEU A 166 18.76 11.10 12.46
C LEU A 166 18.55 12.61 12.56
N SER A 167 17.65 13.04 13.45
CA SER A 167 17.57 14.46 13.81
C SER A 167 18.79 14.79 14.68
N LEU A 168 19.73 15.55 14.11
CA LEU A 168 20.90 16.10 14.79
C LEU A 168 20.48 17.24 15.70
#